data_6088f4a4f1dbd43f8e66eb848f72c0a8
#
_entry.id   6088f4a4f1dbd43f8e66eb848f72c0a8
#
_cell.length_a   1.000
_cell.length_b   1.000
_cell.length_c   1.000
_cell.angle_alpha   90.00
_cell.angle_beta   90.00
_cell.angle_gamma   90.00
#
_symmetry.space_group_name_H-M   'P 1'
#
loop_
_entity.id
_entity.type
_entity.pdbx_description
1 polymer ?
#
loop_
_entity_poly.entity_id
_entity_poly.type
_entity_poly.pdbx_seq_one_letter_code
_entity_poly.pdbx_strand_id
1 'polypeptide(L)'
;VSMNEQQVPQTISYEEDEIDLRELFGILWAEKWLIIGVTAVFAIGSVIYALMQTDIYRAEAVLAPADAEQSMGGLGSQLGGAAALLGVNLGASGGDNISTAIATLRSRQFIGRFIEENNLYVPLFAGQWDKSTGTGVIDPEIYDAVSGTWLLLGGRPSEQEAYRAFSRILSVGGPDRTTGIVTVAINWHNPDEAAEWVNKLVSAINADIKTQDVSEATSAIAYLRNQLEQTQLVDMQRVFYQLIESQTRITMLADVREEYVFKVIDPASIPDVNVEPRRSVIVIVGIFIGGLLSLVIALFRQKSGLTLAKK
;
A
#
# COMPACT_ATOMS: atom_id res chain seq x y z
N VAL A 1 -57.01 74.15 0.30
CA VAL A 1 -55.96 73.89 1.30
C VAL A 1 -56.06 72.42 1.64
N SER A 2 -55.30 71.60 0.98
CA SER A 2 -55.21 70.14 1.21
C SER A 2 -53.90 69.85 1.96
N MET A 3 -54.03 69.28 3.11
CA MET A 3 -52.89 68.76 3.90
C MET A 3 -52.47 67.41 3.38
N ASN A 4 -51.16 67.33 3.07
CA ASN A 4 -50.50 66.19 2.58
C ASN A 4 -50.08 65.27 3.75
N GLU A 5 -50.68 64.07 3.89
CA GLU A 5 -50.29 63.07 4.86
C GLU A 5 -48.96 62.41 4.36
N GLN A 6 -47.88 62.70 5.07
CA GLN A 6 -46.62 62.01 4.89
C GLN A 6 -46.70 60.57 5.46
N GLN A 7 -46.72 59.60 4.61
CA GLN A 7 -46.49 58.21 4.97
C GLN A 7 -45.03 58.04 5.48
N VAL A 8 -44.90 57.66 6.74
CA VAL A 8 -43.65 57.24 7.36
C VAL A 8 -43.32 55.84 6.87
N PRO A 9 -42.13 55.61 6.31
CA PRO A 9 -41.72 54.25 5.92
C PRO A 9 -41.61 53.39 7.16
N GLN A 10 -42.30 52.25 7.19
CA GLN A 10 -42.10 51.20 8.17
C GLN A 10 -40.71 50.58 7.94
N THR A 11 -39.76 50.85 8.81
CA THR A 11 -38.53 50.12 8.93
C THR A 11 -38.85 48.68 9.33
N ILE A 12 -38.73 47.76 8.38
CA ILE A 12 -38.73 46.32 8.67
C ILE A 12 -37.46 46.08 9.51
N SER A 13 -37.64 45.95 10.78
CA SER A 13 -36.61 45.44 11.71
C SER A 13 -36.39 43.97 11.37
N TYR A 14 -35.33 43.67 10.63
CA TYR A 14 -34.79 42.33 10.63
C TYR A 14 -34.27 42.11 12.06
N GLU A 15 -34.97 41.33 12.85
CA GLU A 15 -34.38 40.70 14.01
C GLU A 15 -33.26 39.78 13.44
N GLU A 16 -32.02 40.27 13.46
CA GLU A 16 -30.85 39.43 13.30
C GLU A 16 -30.94 38.42 14.45
N ASP A 17 -31.16 37.14 14.11
CA ASP A 17 -31.01 36.01 15.02
C ASP A 17 -29.53 35.94 15.44
N GLU A 18 -29.09 36.91 16.25
CA GLU A 18 -27.80 36.85 16.91
C GLU A 18 -27.85 35.67 17.89
N ILE A 19 -27.15 34.60 17.53
CA ILE A 19 -26.99 33.46 18.43
C ILE A 19 -26.19 33.96 19.64
N ASP A 20 -26.91 34.24 20.73
CA ASP A 20 -26.27 34.68 21.97
C ASP A 20 -25.45 33.51 22.57
N LEU A 21 -24.11 33.61 22.45
CA LEU A 21 -23.16 32.62 22.97
C LEU A 21 -23.38 32.34 24.46
N ARG A 22 -23.95 33.30 25.19
CA ARG A 22 -24.29 33.16 26.63
C ARG A 22 -25.48 32.22 26.83
N GLU A 23 -26.46 32.32 25.94
CA GLU A 23 -27.65 31.47 25.98
C GLU A 23 -27.25 30.02 25.61
N LEU A 24 -26.41 29.87 24.60
CA LEU A 24 -25.87 28.57 24.17
C LEU A 24 -25.06 27.90 25.29
N PHE A 25 -24.25 28.65 26.03
CA PHE A 25 -23.52 28.15 27.19
C PHE A 25 -24.43 27.74 28.34
N GLY A 26 -25.52 28.50 28.57
CA GLY A 26 -26.55 28.18 29.56
C GLY A 26 -27.26 26.84 29.27
N ILE A 27 -27.56 26.60 27.98
CA ILE A 27 -28.14 25.34 27.49
C ILE A 27 -27.22 24.16 27.75
N LEU A 28 -25.98 24.30 27.37
CA LEU A 28 -24.95 23.25 27.56
C LEU A 28 -24.79 22.90 29.05
N TRP A 29 -24.82 23.92 29.93
CA TRP A 29 -24.67 23.70 31.35
C TRP A 29 -25.90 23.05 32.00
N ALA A 30 -27.10 23.37 31.50
CA ALA A 30 -28.36 22.77 31.98
C ALA A 30 -28.47 21.28 31.61
N GLU A 31 -28.03 20.89 30.40
CA GLU A 31 -28.13 19.51 29.90
C GLU A 31 -26.78 18.73 30.00
N LYS A 32 -25.86 19.20 30.84
CA LYS A 32 -24.52 18.60 30.98
C LYS A 32 -24.55 17.09 31.27
N TRP A 33 -25.49 16.61 32.09
CA TRP A 33 -25.59 15.19 32.40
C TRP A 33 -26.04 14.34 31.21
N LEU A 34 -26.87 14.89 30.34
CA LEU A 34 -27.26 14.24 29.09
C LEU A 34 -26.07 14.19 28.13
N ILE A 35 -25.35 15.30 28.00
CA ILE A 35 -24.14 15.38 27.13
C ILE A 35 -23.10 14.39 27.60
N ILE A 36 -22.79 14.36 28.89
CA ILE A 36 -21.83 13.42 29.47
C ILE A 36 -22.31 11.98 29.29
N GLY A 37 -23.57 11.68 29.54
CA GLY A 37 -24.14 10.34 29.42
C GLY A 37 -24.06 9.78 27.98
N VAL A 38 -24.50 10.56 27.00
CA VAL A 38 -24.45 10.17 25.59
C VAL A 38 -23.00 10.00 25.13
N THR A 39 -22.14 10.98 25.45
CA THR A 39 -20.70 10.89 25.08
C THR A 39 -20.03 9.70 25.72
N ALA A 40 -20.36 9.38 26.99
CA ALA A 40 -19.82 8.20 27.67
C ALA A 40 -20.26 6.88 27.01
N VAL A 41 -21.52 6.77 26.58
CA VAL A 41 -21.99 5.57 25.84
C VAL A 41 -21.23 5.40 24.53
N PHE A 42 -21.02 6.48 23.75
CA PHE A 42 -20.22 6.42 22.54
C PHE A 42 -18.76 6.11 22.81
N ALA A 43 -18.17 6.66 23.87
CA ALA A 43 -16.80 6.36 24.28
C ALA A 43 -16.62 4.86 24.63
N ILE A 44 -17.53 4.31 25.44
CA ILE A 44 -17.51 2.88 25.80
C ILE A 44 -17.70 2.02 24.56
N GLY A 45 -18.68 2.33 23.72
CA GLY A 45 -18.95 1.63 22.46
C GLY A 45 -17.72 1.63 21.52
N SER A 46 -17.04 2.78 21.39
CA SER A 46 -15.83 2.89 20.57
C SER A 46 -14.65 2.11 21.14
N VAL A 47 -14.50 2.02 22.46
CA VAL A 47 -13.48 1.17 23.11
C VAL A 47 -13.75 -0.29 22.83
N ILE A 48 -14.99 -0.77 23.01
CA ILE A 48 -15.39 -2.14 22.72
C ILE A 48 -15.11 -2.47 21.24
N TYR A 49 -15.54 -1.60 20.33
CA TYR A 49 -15.28 -1.77 18.90
C TYR A 49 -13.79 -1.84 18.57
N ALA A 50 -12.96 -0.94 19.16
CA ALA A 50 -11.52 -0.94 18.96
C ALA A 50 -10.82 -2.21 19.47
N LEU A 51 -11.34 -2.82 20.54
CA LEU A 51 -10.81 -4.07 21.09
C LEU A 51 -11.22 -5.31 20.28
N MET A 52 -12.36 -5.25 19.58
CA MET A 52 -12.82 -6.36 18.71
C MET A 52 -12.08 -6.42 17.37
N GLN A 53 -11.42 -5.32 16.98
CA GLN A 53 -10.65 -5.28 15.72
C GLN A 53 -9.43 -6.19 15.79
N THR A 54 -9.13 -6.85 14.66
CA THR A 54 -7.93 -7.67 14.50
C THR A 54 -6.69 -6.81 14.37
N ASP A 55 -5.62 -7.17 15.08
CA ASP A 55 -4.34 -6.48 14.97
C ASP A 55 -3.68 -6.81 13.62
N ILE A 56 -3.15 -5.79 12.96
CA ILE A 56 -2.41 -5.89 11.72
C ILE A 56 -0.97 -5.47 11.98
N TYR A 57 -0.05 -6.33 11.60
CA TYR A 57 1.39 -6.13 11.71
C TYR A 57 1.94 -5.76 10.34
N ARG A 58 2.97 -4.92 10.31
CA ARG A 58 3.66 -4.51 9.10
C ARG A 58 5.08 -5.01 9.13
N ALA A 59 5.39 -5.97 8.26
CA ALA A 59 6.77 -6.35 7.99
C ALA A 59 7.25 -5.60 6.75
N GLU A 60 8.48 -5.10 6.79
CA GLU A 60 9.05 -4.35 5.66
C GLU A 60 10.52 -4.72 5.44
N ALA A 61 10.91 -4.73 4.17
CA ALA A 61 12.29 -4.86 3.74
C ALA A 61 12.74 -3.58 3.04
N VAL A 62 13.97 -3.17 3.30
CA VAL A 62 14.61 -2.01 2.67
C VAL A 62 15.60 -2.51 1.63
N LEU A 63 15.41 -2.07 0.38
CA LEU A 63 16.11 -2.56 -0.78
C LEU A 63 16.85 -1.42 -1.47
N ALA A 64 18.11 -1.66 -1.85
CA ALA A 64 18.87 -0.77 -2.73
C ALA A 64 18.98 -1.35 -4.14
N PRO A 65 19.17 -0.51 -5.17
CA PRO A 65 19.54 -0.97 -6.49
C PRO A 65 20.85 -1.77 -6.44
N ALA A 66 20.88 -2.97 -7.01
CA ALA A 66 22.09 -3.79 -7.06
C ALA A 66 23.22 -3.13 -7.89
N ASP A 67 22.88 -2.25 -8.85
CA ASP A 67 23.83 -1.54 -9.70
C ASP A 67 24.31 -0.20 -9.14
N ALA A 68 23.86 0.22 -7.95
CA ALA A 68 24.23 1.50 -7.34
C ALA A 68 25.76 1.64 -7.13
N GLU A 69 26.46 0.54 -6.89
CA GLU A 69 27.92 0.52 -6.70
C GLU A 69 28.69 0.79 -8.01
N GLN A 70 28.13 0.45 -9.17
CA GLN A 70 28.77 0.67 -10.47
C GLN A 70 28.56 2.10 -11.00
N SER A 71 27.51 2.79 -10.58
CA SER A 71 27.23 4.17 -11.01
C SER A 71 28.12 5.21 -10.29
N MET A 72 28.73 4.87 -9.16
CA MET A 72 29.64 5.75 -8.42
C MET A 72 31.08 5.77 -8.96
N GLY A 73 31.46 4.82 -9.84
CA GLY A 73 32.75 4.81 -10.52
C GLY A 73 32.74 5.72 -11.74
N GLY A 74 33.18 6.95 -11.60
CA GLY A 74 33.15 8.09 -12.53
C GLY A 74 33.56 7.91 -14.01
N LEU A 75 33.73 6.70 -14.55
CA LEU A 75 33.95 6.43 -15.98
C LEU A 75 32.63 6.30 -16.76
N GLY A 76 31.55 5.84 -16.11
CA GLY A 76 30.25 5.64 -16.77
C GLY A 76 29.58 6.97 -17.20
N SER A 77 29.73 8.03 -16.40
CA SER A 77 29.15 9.34 -16.72
C SER A 77 29.89 10.06 -17.88
N GLN A 78 31.17 9.82 -18.07
CA GLN A 78 31.98 10.45 -19.09
C GLN A 78 31.80 9.76 -20.45
N LEU A 79 31.58 8.45 -20.48
CA LEU A 79 31.28 7.68 -21.70
C LEU A 79 29.80 7.74 -22.09
N GLY A 80 28.88 7.87 -21.11
CA GLY A 80 27.44 8.01 -21.35
C GLY A 80 27.09 9.26 -22.16
N GLY A 81 27.81 10.37 -21.96
CA GLY A 81 27.63 11.61 -22.76
C GLY A 81 28.04 11.44 -24.22
N ALA A 82 29.11 10.71 -24.52
CA ALA A 82 29.54 10.46 -25.89
C ALA A 82 28.66 9.43 -26.61
N ALA A 83 28.15 8.43 -25.92
CA ALA A 83 27.25 7.42 -26.46
C ALA A 83 25.84 7.99 -26.74
N ALA A 84 25.36 8.91 -25.90
CA ALA A 84 24.09 9.62 -26.12
C ALA A 84 24.10 10.46 -27.40
N LEU A 85 25.24 11.04 -27.77
CA LEU A 85 25.41 11.77 -29.04
C LEU A 85 25.35 10.85 -30.28
N LEU A 86 25.61 9.56 -30.11
CA LEU A 86 25.51 8.53 -31.14
C LEU A 86 24.16 7.81 -31.15
N GLY A 87 23.19 8.24 -30.30
CA GLY A 87 21.87 7.64 -30.20
C GLY A 87 21.85 6.28 -29.48
N VAL A 88 22.97 5.89 -28.86
CA VAL A 88 23.09 4.64 -28.10
C VAL A 88 23.01 4.99 -26.61
N ASN A 89 21.90 4.69 -26.00
CA ASN A 89 21.68 4.94 -24.57
C ASN A 89 22.33 3.84 -23.73
N LEU A 90 23.63 3.94 -23.52
CA LEU A 90 24.41 2.98 -22.71
C LEU A 90 24.40 3.27 -21.20
N GLY A 91 23.71 4.33 -20.78
CA GLY A 91 23.82 4.84 -19.41
C GLY A 91 22.54 4.89 -18.58
N ALA A 92 21.37 4.54 -19.13
CA ALA A 92 20.09 4.62 -18.42
C ALA A 92 19.63 3.29 -17.77
N SER A 93 20.49 2.28 -17.77
CA SER A 93 20.11 0.90 -17.43
C SER A 93 19.66 0.71 -15.97
N GLY A 94 20.25 1.43 -15.00
CA GLY A 94 19.94 1.19 -13.58
C GLY A 94 18.55 1.68 -13.14
N GLY A 95 18.11 2.85 -13.62
CA GLY A 95 16.81 3.42 -13.25
C GLY A 95 15.61 2.72 -13.91
N ASP A 96 15.78 2.26 -15.15
CA ASP A 96 14.76 1.54 -15.89
C ASP A 96 14.53 0.13 -15.32
N ASN A 97 15.58 -0.55 -14.88
CA ASN A 97 15.50 -1.89 -14.27
C ASN A 97 14.72 -1.86 -12.96
N ILE A 98 14.93 -0.84 -12.10
CA ILE A 98 14.21 -0.70 -10.84
C ILE A 98 12.73 -0.41 -11.10
N SER A 99 12.43 0.49 -12.02
CA SER A 99 11.06 0.83 -12.39
C SER A 99 10.32 -0.38 -12.95
N THR A 100 11.00 -1.17 -13.79
CA THR A 100 10.50 -2.43 -14.34
C THR A 100 10.27 -3.45 -13.22
N ALA A 101 11.21 -3.62 -12.30
CA ALA A 101 11.07 -4.54 -11.17
C ALA A 101 9.90 -4.16 -10.25
N ILE A 102 9.72 -2.86 -9.95
CA ILE A 102 8.56 -2.37 -9.19
C ILE A 102 7.24 -2.63 -9.94
N ALA A 103 7.22 -2.41 -11.25
CA ALA A 103 6.04 -2.70 -12.07
C ALA A 103 5.73 -4.21 -12.08
N THR A 104 6.76 -5.04 -12.18
CA THR A 104 6.65 -6.50 -12.12
C THR A 104 6.14 -6.97 -10.76
N LEU A 105 6.66 -6.44 -9.65
CA LEU A 105 6.17 -6.72 -8.28
C LEU A 105 4.67 -6.45 -8.10
N ARG A 106 4.12 -5.48 -8.84
CA ARG A 106 2.70 -5.13 -8.81
C ARG A 106 1.87 -5.83 -9.89
N SER A 107 2.52 -6.57 -10.80
CA SER A 107 1.83 -7.22 -11.92
C SER A 107 0.99 -8.40 -11.46
N ARG A 108 -0.12 -8.64 -12.17
CA ARG A 108 -0.99 -9.80 -11.89
C ARG A 108 -0.27 -11.12 -12.10
N GLN A 109 0.54 -11.20 -13.14
CA GLN A 109 1.24 -12.42 -13.50
C GLN A 109 2.24 -12.82 -12.42
N PHE A 110 3.02 -11.87 -11.92
CA PHE A 110 4.01 -12.13 -10.86
C PHE A 110 3.32 -12.47 -9.55
N ILE A 111 2.35 -11.65 -9.10
CA ILE A 111 1.62 -11.88 -7.84
C ILE A 111 0.83 -13.20 -7.89
N GLY A 112 0.16 -13.50 -9.01
CA GLY A 112 -0.59 -14.75 -9.16
C GLY A 112 0.32 -15.97 -9.03
N ARG A 113 1.46 -15.97 -9.71
CA ARG A 113 2.47 -17.04 -9.63
C ARG A 113 3.04 -17.14 -8.21
N PHE A 114 3.38 -16.02 -7.58
CA PHE A 114 3.89 -15.99 -6.21
C PHE A 114 2.90 -16.61 -5.19
N ILE A 115 1.61 -16.30 -5.33
CA ILE A 115 0.54 -16.87 -4.48
C ILE A 115 0.45 -18.39 -4.68
N GLU A 116 0.52 -18.86 -5.93
CA GLU A 116 0.43 -20.28 -6.27
C GLU A 116 1.64 -21.06 -5.74
N GLU A 117 2.85 -20.60 -6.03
CA GLU A 117 4.10 -21.26 -5.66
C GLU A 117 4.30 -21.34 -4.13
N ASN A 118 3.79 -20.34 -3.41
CA ASN A 118 3.88 -20.30 -1.95
C ASN A 118 2.62 -20.79 -1.22
N ASN A 119 1.64 -21.32 -1.93
CA ASN A 119 0.38 -21.85 -1.39
C ASN A 119 -0.39 -20.83 -0.52
N LEU A 120 -0.40 -19.55 -0.93
CA LEU A 120 -0.96 -18.46 -0.12
C LEU A 120 -2.49 -18.35 -0.20
N TYR A 121 -3.18 -19.18 -0.98
CA TYR A 121 -4.65 -19.14 -1.06
C TYR A 121 -5.31 -19.39 0.30
N VAL A 122 -4.85 -20.41 1.02
CA VAL A 122 -5.47 -20.77 2.29
C VAL A 122 -5.23 -19.69 3.35
N PRO A 123 -4.00 -19.20 3.58
CA PRO A 123 -3.78 -18.08 4.50
C PRO A 123 -4.57 -16.82 4.13
N LEU A 124 -4.65 -16.47 2.84
CA LEU A 124 -5.29 -15.23 2.38
C LEU A 124 -6.81 -15.22 2.55
N PHE A 125 -7.47 -16.37 2.43
CA PHE A 125 -8.93 -16.44 2.41
C PHE A 125 -9.55 -17.16 3.62
N ALA A 126 -8.85 -18.12 4.20
CA ALA A 126 -9.31 -18.89 5.36
C ALA A 126 -8.42 -18.70 6.60
N GLY A 127 -7.30 -17.96 6.49
CA GLY A 127 -6.42 -17.68 7.61
C GLY A 127 -7.03 -16.67 8.57
N GLN A 128 -7.04 -17.01 9.86
CA GLN A 128 -7.41 -16.13 10.96
C GLN A 128 -6.28 -16.12 12.00
N TRP A 129 -6.14 -15.02 12.73
CA TRP A 129 -5.19 -14.91 13.82
C TRP A 129 -5.90 -15.02 15.16
N ASP A 130 -5.60 -16.06 15.93
CA ASP A 130 -6.09 -16.19 17.28
C ASP A 130 -5.15 -15.46 18.26
N LYS A 131 -5.63 -14.34 18.79
CA LYS A 131 -4.89 -13.52 19.76
C LYS A 131 -4.60 -14.25 21.08
N SER A 132 -5.43 -15.23 21.44
CA SER A 132 -5.30 -15.93 22.72
C SER A 132 -4.18 -16.96 22.71
N THR A 133 -3.98 -17.60 21.56
CA THR A 133 -2.93 -18.62 21.36
C THR A 133 -1.68 -18.06 20.68
N GLY A 134 -1.79 -16.88 20.01
CA GLY A 134 -0.71 -16.31 19.22
C GLY A 134 -0.37 -17.16 18.00
N THR A 135 -1.35 -17.86 17.43
CA THR A 135 -1.16 -18.73 16.26
C THR A 135 -2.16 -18.42 15.15
N GLY A 136 -1.72 -18.66 13.90
CA GLY A 136 -2.62 -18.65 12.76
C GLY A 136 -3.54 -19.89 12.81
N VAL A 137 -4.84 -19.66 12.66
CA VAL A 137 -5.87 -20.72 12.62
C VAL A 137 -6.56 -20.65 11.26
N ILE A 138 -6.86 -21.81 10.69
CA ILE A 138 -7.64 -21.92 9.46
C ILE A 138 -9.12 -21.99 9.84
N ASP A 139 -9.94 -21.15 9.19
CA ASP A 139 -11.39 -21.17 9.38
C ASP A 139 -11.98 -22.45 8.77
N PRO A 140 -12.53 -23.35 9.60
CA PRO A 140 -13.08 -24.61 9.13
C PRO A 140 -14.40 -24.45 8.35
N GLU A 141 -15.05 -23.27 8.40
CA GLU A 141 -16.23 -22.97 7.60
C GLU A 141 -15.88 -22.57 6.17
N ILE A 142 -14.64 -22.12 5.94
CA ILE A 142 -14.14 -21.68 4.63
C ILE A 142 -13.32 -22.77 3.95
N TYR A 143 -12.46 -23.47 4.70
CA TYR A 143 -11.56 -24.47 4.18
C TYR A 143 -11.41 -25.66 5.12
N ASP A 144 -11.70 -26.85 4.62
CA ASP A 144 -11.45 -28.08 5.37
C ASP A 144 -9.99 -28.52 5.17
N ALA A 145 -9.17 -28.30 6.20
CA ALA A 145 -7.75 -28.65 6.19
C ALA A 145 -7.48 -30.16 6.10
N VAL A 146 -8.46 -31.02 6.48
CA VAL A 146 -8.31 -32.48 6.45
C VAL A 146 -8.52 -33.02 5.04
N SER A 147 -9.58 -32.55 4.36
CA SER A 147 -9.90 -33.00 2.97
C SER A 147 -9.22 -32.12 1.91
N GLY A 148 -8.65 -30.98 2.27
CA GLY A 148 -8.07 -30.02 1.34
C GLY A 148 -9.11 -29.32 0.44
N THR A 149 -10.37 -29.23 0.89
CA THR A 149 -11.47 -28.74 0.07
C THR A 149 -11.96 -27.37 0.53
N TRP A 150 -12.33 -26.51 -0.46
CA TRP A 150 -12.96 -25.23 -0.21
C TRP A 150 -14.47 -25.40 -0.01
N LEU A 151 -14.98 -24.87 1.11
CA LEU A 151 -16.40 -24.95 1.47
C LEU A 151 -17.22 -23.74 1.02
N LEU A 152 -16.56 -22.75 0.39
CA LEU A 152 -17.22 -21.59 -0.18
C LEU A 152 -18.17 -21.98 -1.33
N LEU A 153 -19.30 -21.26 -1.47
CA LEU A 153 -20.30 -21.49 -2.53
C LEU A 153 -19.74 -21.44 -3.95
N GLY A 154 -18.58 -20.81 -4.17
CA GLY A 154 -17.87 -20.73 -5.44
C GLY A 154 -16.67 -21.68 -5.57
N GLY A 155 -16.39 -22.51 -4.56
CA GLY A 155 -15.18 -23.33 -4.50
C GLY A 155 -13.92 -22.52 -4.20
N ARG A 156 -12.77 -22.91 -4.76
CA ARG A 156 -11.50 -22.20 -4.60
C ARG A 156 -11.61 -20.79 -5.18
N PRO A 157 -11.13 -19.73 -4.47
CA PRO A 157 -11.08 -18.39 -4.99
C PRO A 157 -10.30 -18.30 -6.31
N SER A 158 -10.77 -17.44 -7.21
CA SER A 158 -10.13 -17.21 -8.51
C SER A 158 -8.79 -16.50 -8.37
N GLU A 159 -7.92 -16.62 -9.37
CA GLU A 159 -6.63 -15.87 -9.42
C GLU A 159 -6.84 -14.35 -9.31
N GLN A 160 -7.94 -13.84 -9.88
CA GLN A 160 -8.24 -12.41 -9.80
C GLN A 160 -8.63 -11.97 -8.40
N GLU A 161 -9.35 -12.79 -7.64
CA GLU A 161 -9.66 -12.53 -6.24
C GLU A 161 -8.41 -12.61 -5.39
N ALA A 162 -7.56 -13.62 -5.62
CA ALA A 162 -6.28 -13.77 -4.95
C ALA A 162 -5.34 -12.58 -5.19
N TYR A 163 -5.23 -12.14 -6.45
CA TYR A 163 -4.48 -10.92 -6.79
C TYR A 163 -5.02 -9.69 -6.05
N ARG A 164 -6.34 -9.49 -6.01
CA ARG A 164 -6.94 -8.36 -5.30
C ARG A 164 -6.72 -8.42 -3.79
N ALA A 165 -6.81 -9.61 -3.21
CA ALA A 165 -6.57 -9.82 -1.79
C ALA A 165 -5.11 -9.49 -1.43
N PHE A 166 -4.15 -10.06 -2.17
CA PHE A 166 -2.72 -9.83 -1.94
C PHE A 166 -2.30 -8.38 -2.22
N SER A 167 -2.82 -7.77 -3.28
CA SER A 167 -2.50 -6.37 -3.63
C SER A 167 -2.97 -5.35 -2.58
N ARG A 168 -3.96 -5.69 -1.75
CA ARG A 168 -4.42 -4.82 -0.65
C ARG A 168 -3.45 -4.81 0.54
N ILE A 169 -2.77 -5.92 0.76
CA ILE A 169 -1.83 -6.08 1.88
C ILE A 169 -0.40 -5.72 1.47
N LEU A 170 -0.08 -5.78 0.18
CA LEU A 170 1.23 -5.44 -0.37
C LEU A 170 1.38 -3.93 -0.55
N SER A 171 2.44 -3.38 0.00
CA SER A 171 2.85 -1.99 -0.19
C SER A 171 4.25 -1.95 -0.78
N VAL A 172 4.39 -1.43 -1.99
CA VAL A 172 5.68 -1.24 -2.64
C VAL A 172 5.91 0.25 -2.79
N GLY A 173 6.91 0.79 -2.10
CA GLY A 173 7.33 2.18 -2.23
C GLY A 173 7.95 2.44 -3.60
N GLY A 174 7.83 3.68 -4.10
CA GLY A 174 8.64 4.11 -5.23
C GLY A 174 10.11 4.30 -4.81
N PRO A 175 11.04 4.33 -5.78
CA PRO A 175 12.43 4.61 -5.47
C PRO A 175 12.57 6.02 -4.91
N ASP A 176 13.30 6.16 -3.81
CA ASP A 176 13.67 7.48 -3.29
C ASP A 176 14.49 8.22 -4.34
N ARG A 177 14.20 9.49 -4.55
CA ARG A 177 14.81 10.29 -5.63
C ARG A 177 16.32 10.48 -5.47
N THR A 178 16.82 10.38 -4.25
CA THR A 178 18.23 10.66 -3.92
C THR A 178 19.02 9.37 -3.79
N THR A 179 18.46 8.36 -3.13
CA THR A 179 19.14 7.12 -2.78
C THR A 179 18.76 5.94 -3.67
N GLY A 180 17.62 6.03 -4.38
CA GLY A 180 17.05 4.93 -5.15
C GLY A 180 16.48 3.80 -4.27
N ILE A 181 16.45 3.98 -2.96
CA ILE A 181 15.96 2.98 -2.00
C ILE A 181 14.47 2.70 -2.24
N VAL A 182 14.11 1.43 -2.24
CA VAL A 182 12.76 0.92 -2.39
C VAL A 182 12.38 0.17 -1.11
N THR A 183 11.18 0.45 -0.59
CA THR A 183 10.64 -0.31 0.55
C THR A 183 9.52 -1.21 0.08
N VAL A 184 9.61 -2.50 0.40
CA VAL A 184 8.56 -3.49 0.17
C VAL A 184 8.00 -3.93 1.52
N ALA A 185 6.70 -3.81 1.70
CA ALA A 185 6.06 -4.16 2.97
C ALA A 185 4.77 -4.94 2.76
N ILE A 186 4.45 -5.82 3.71
CA ILE A 186 3.18 -6.57 3.78
C ILE A 186 2.54 -6.28 5.13
N ASN A 187 1.25 -5.93 5.08
CA ASN A 187 0.42 -5.71 6.24
C ASN A 187 -0.44 -6.96 6.46
N TRP A 188 -0.19 -7.71 7.53
CA TRP A 188 -0.86 -8.97 7.77
C TRP A 188 -1.17 -9.18 9.26
N HIS A 189 -2.14 -10.03 9.55
CA HIS A 189 -2.52 -10.31 10.95
C HIS A 189 -1.53 -11.24 11.66
N ASN A 190 -0.78 -12.08 10.91
CA ASN A 190 0.27 -12.92 11.45
C ASN A 190 1.64 -12.28 11.18
N PRO A 191 2.39 -11.86 12.22
CA PRO A 191 3.66 -11.17 12.05
C PRO A 191 4.76 -12.04 11.42
N ASP A 192 4.76 -13.36 11.73
CA ASP A 192 5.73 -14.31 11.18
C ASP A 192 5.53 -14.48 9.66
N GLU A 193 4.29 -14.73 9.24
CA GLU A 193 3.93 -14.84 7.82
C GLU A 193 4.21 -13.54 7.06
N ALA A 194 3.93 -12.39 7.67
CA ALA A 194 4.21 -11.10 7.05
C ALA A 194 5.70 -10.95 6.71
N ALA A 195 6.60 -11.25 7.66
CA ALA A 195 8.05 -11.17 7.45
C ALA A 195 8.53 -12.21 6.44
N GLU A 196 8.05 -13.44 6.54
CA GLU A 196 8.38 -14.51 5.60
C GLU A 196 7.96 -14.17 4.17
N TRP A 197 6.74 -13.67 3.97
CA TRP A 197 6.24 -13.33 2.64
C TRP A 197 6.99 -12.16 2.00
N VAL A 198 7.38 -11.14 2.77
CA VAL A 198 8.20 -10.06 2.25
C VAL A 198 9.55 -10.59 1.78
N ASN A 199 10.24 -11.38 2.60
CA ASN A 199 11.55 -11.92 2.25
C ASN A 199 11.47 -12.86 1.02
N LYS A 200 10.46 -13.73 0.96
CA LYS A 200 10.20 -14.57 -0.21
C LYS A 200 9.87 -13.75 -1.46
N LEU A 201 9.10 -12.67 -1.32
CA LEU A 201 8.74 -11.81 -2.44
C LEU A 201 9.97 -11.10 -3.04
N VAL A 202 10.88 -10.63 -2.18
CA VAL A 202 12.15 -10.03 -2.61
C VAL A 202 13.04 -11.04 -3.31
N SER A 203 13.14 -12.26 -2.80
CA SER A 203 13.89 -13.34 -3.46
C SER A 203 13.26 -13.72 -4.80
N ALA A 204 11.93 -13.84 -4.85
CA ALA A 204 11.20 -14.19 -6.07
C ALA A 204 11.38 -13.15 -7.18
N ILE A 205 11.32 -11.84 -6.87
CA ILE A 205 11.50 -10.81 -7.89
C ILE A 205 12.93 -10.79 -8.43
N ASN A 206 13.93 -10.96 -7.58
CA ASN A 206 15.32 -11.06 -8.02
C ASN A 206 15.52 -12.27 -8.98
N ALA A 207 14.94 -13.42 -8.63
CA ALA A 207 15.00 -14.62 -9.48
C ALA A 207 14.23 -14.47 -10.80
N ASP A 208 13.08 -13.80 -10.77
CA ASP A 208 12.24 -13.60 -11.95
C ASP A 208 12.92 -12.72 -12.99
N ILE A 209 13.38 -11.53 -12.58
CA ILE A 209 14.09 -10.59 -13.47
C ILE A 209 15.39 -11.22 -13.98
N LYS A 210 16.16 -11.86 -13.10
CA LYS A 210 17.38 -12.60 -13.49
C LYS A 210 17.08 -13.62 -14.60
N THR A 211 16.04 -14.42 -14.42
CA THR A 211 15.65 -15.45 -15.40
C THR A 211 15.22 -14.84 -16.73
N GLN A 212 14.48 -13.74 -16.68
CA GLN A 212 14.03 -13.00 -17.86
C GLN A 212 15.22 -12.43 -18.63
N ASP A 213 16.14 -11.72 -17.97
CA ASP A 213 17.31 -11.10 -18.60
C ASP A 213 18.25 -12.14 -19.21
N VAL A 214 18.51 -13.25 -18.51
CA VAL A 214 19.32 -14.36 -19.02
C VAL A 214 18.69 -15.00 -20.24
N SER A 215 17.37 -15.20 -20.23
CA SER A 215 16.65 -15.77 -21.38
C SER A 215 16.70 -14.84 -22.59
N GLU A 216 16.52 -13.53 -22.37
CA GLU A 216 16.61 -12.52 -23.43
C GLU A 216 18.03 -12.42 -24.02
N ALA A 217 19.04 -12.34 -23.14
CA ALA A 217 20.43 -12.28 -23.56
C ALA A 217 20.86 -13.54 -24.33
N THR A 218 20.45 -14.72 -23.89
CA THR A 218 20.74 -15.98 -24.58
C THR A 218 20.10 -16.03 -25.97
N SER A 219 18.85 -15.59 -26.10
CA SER A 219 18.14 -15.50 -27.35
C SER A 219 18.80 -14.50 -28.31
N ALA A 220 19.22 -13.34 -27.80
CA ALA A 220 19.95 -12.34 -28.56
C ALA A 220 21.29 -12.86 -29.05
N ILE A 221 22.07 -13.58 -28.22
CA ILE A 221 23.34 -14.19 -28.62
C ILE A 221 23.11 -15.21 -29.73
N ALA A 222 22.11 -16.07 -29.63
CA ALA A 222 21.79 -17.06 -30.65
C ALA A 222 21.45 -16.37 -31.98
N TYR A 223 20.62 -15.33 -31.97
CA TYR A 223 20.31 -14.55 -33.15
C TYR A 223 21.53 -13.87 -33.77
N LEU A 224 22.36 -13.21 -32.97
CA LEU A 224 23.55 -12.51 -33.44
C LEU A 224 24.59 -13.49 -34.05
N ARG A 225 24.76 -14.68 -33.49
CA ARG A 225 25.62 -15.74 -34.06
C ARG A 225 25.15 -16.18 -35.45
N ASN A 226 23.83 -16.35 -35.61
CA ASN A 226 23.28 -16.70 -36.93
C ASN A 226 23.51 -15.57 -37.96
N GLN A 227 23.35 -14.30 -37.56
CA GLN A 227 23.67 -13.16 -38.44
C GLN A 227 25.13 -13.03 -38.78
N LEU A 228 26.02 -13.38 -37.84
CA LEU A 228 27.47 -13.38 -38.05
C LEU A 228 27.91 -14.38 -39.13
N GLU A 229 27.29 -15.58 -39.14
CA GLU A 229 27.58 -16.60 -40.17
C GLU A 229 27.15 -16.18 -41.57
N GLN A 230 26.11 -15.36 -41.67
CA GLN A 230 25.55 -14.87 -42.96
C GLN A 230 26.22 -13.59 -43.46
N THR A 231 27.05 -12.94 -42.64
CA THR A 231 27.65 -11.63 -42.96
C THR A 231 29.11 -11.79 -43.37
N GLN A 232 29.47 -11.31 -44.57
CA GLN A 232 30.84 -11.29 -45.08
C GLN A 232 31.56 -9.95 -44.85
N LEU A 233 30.88 -8.93 -44.38
CA LEU A 233 31.42 -7.59 -44.11
C LEU A 233 32.15 -7.55 -42.77
N VAL A 234 33.47 -7.35 -42.79
CA VAL A 234 34.35 -7.35 -41.59
C VAL A 234 33.87 -6.31 -40.54
N ASP A 235 33.44 -5.14 -40.97
CA ASP A 235 32.98 -4.10 -40.04
C ASP A 235 31.71 -4.51 -39.31
N MET A 236 30.78 -5.16 -39.99
CA MET A 236 29.55 -5.70 -39.40
C MET A 236 29.84 -6.84 -38.43
N GLN A 237 30.78 -7.72 -38.79
CA GLN A 237 31.22 -8.81 -37.90
C GLN A 237 31.75 -8.26 -36.57
N ARG A 238 32.52 -7.17 -36.61
CA ARG A 238 33.05 -6.48 -35.41
C ARG A 238 31.92 -5.98 -34.52
N VAL A 239 30.88 -5.37 -35.10
CA VAL A 239 29.71 -4.90 -34.37
C VAL A 239 28.94 -6.06 -33.72
N PHE A 240 28.75 -7.18 -34.44
CA PHE A 240 28.10 -8.37 -33.88
C PHE A 240 28.89 -8.97 -32.73
N TYR A 241 30.23 -9.06 -32.81
CA TYR A 241 31.04 -9.51 -31.69
C TYR A 241 30.92 -8.60 -30.48
N GLN A 242 30.90 -7.29 -30.65
CA GLN A 242 30.69 -6.36 -29.52
C GLN A 242 29.31 -6.50 -28.87
N LEU A 243 28.24 -6.71 -29.67
CA LEU A 243 26.92 -7.00 -29.15
C LEU A 243 26.83 -8.33 -28.40
N ILE A 244 27.47 -9.41 -28.95
CA ILE A 244 27.56 -10.71 -28.28
C ILE A 244 28.30 -10.55 -26.95
N GLU A 245 29.42 -9.81 -26.93
CA GLU A 245 30.19 -9.55 -25.71
C GLU A 245 29.31 -8.84 -24.66
N SER A 246 28.53 -7.83 -25.05
CA SER A 246 27.63 -7.11 -24.14
C SER A 246 26.54 -8.02 -23.55
N GLN A 247 25.92 -8.88 -24.37
CA GLN A 247 24.94 -9.85 -23.90
C GLN A 247 25.54 -10.95 -23.02
N THR A 248 26.76 -11.42 -23.37
CA THR A 248 27.48 -12.39 -22.55
C THR A 248 27.82 -11.84 -21.18
N ARG A 249 28.12 -10.55 -21.08
CA ARG A 249 28.34 -9.87 -19.79
C ARG A 249 27.08 -9.91 -18.89
N ILE A 250 25.87 -9.75 -19.46
CA ILE A 250 24.61 -9.87 -18.72
C ILE A 250 24.47 -11.28 -18.13
N THR A 251 24.67 -12.32 -18.93
CA THR A 251 24.58 -13.72 -18.46
C THR A 251 25.63 -14.03 -17.38
N MET A 252 26.84 -13.57 -17.56
CA MET A 252 27.94 -13.80 -16.58
C MET A 252 27.65 -13.09 -15.25
N LEU A 253 27.16 -11.84 -15.27
CA LEU A 253 26.81 -11.12 -14.06
C LEU A 253 25.62 -11.77 -13.34
N ALA A 254 24.66 -12.27 -14.10
CA ALA A 254 23.52 -13.00 -13.55
C ALA A 254 23.95 -14.28 -12.82
N ASP A 255 24.92 -15.03 -13.36
CA ASP A 255 25.42 -16.27 -12.73
C ASP A 255 26.12 -16.03 -11.40
N VAL A 256 26.80 -14.90 -11.25
CA VAL A 256 27.61 -14.58 -10.06
C VAL A 256 26.77 -13.89 -8.95
N ARG A 257 25.70 -13.18 -9.33
CA ARG A 257 24.90 -12.39 -8.39
C ARG A 257 23.68 -13.16 -7.93
N GLU A 258 23.51 -13.31 -6.61
CA GLU A 258 22.26 -13.77 -6.01
C GLU A 258 21.23 -12.63 -5.94
N GLU A 259 21.68 -11.44 -5.52
CA GLU A 259 20.90 -10.20 -5.49
C GLU A 259 21.05 -9.47 -6.82
N TYR A 260 20.12 -9.72 -7.75
CA TYR A 260 20.27 -9.32 -9.14
C TYR A 260 19.81 -7.89 -9.41
N VAL A 261 18.57 -7.54 -9.03
CA VAL A 261 17.97 -6.21 -9.21
C VAL A 261 18.01 -5.42 -7.92
N PHE A 262 17.65 -6.08 -6.82
CA PHE A 262 17.60 -5.50 -5.50
C PHE A 262 18.62 -6.15 -4.58
N LYS A 263 19.46 -5.31 -3.96
CA LYS A 263 20.29 -5.67 -2.83
C LYS A 263 19.52 -5.43 -1.55
N VAL A 264 19.43 -6.42 -0.69
CA VAL A 264 18.75 -6.30 0.59
C VAL A 264 19.64 -5.53 1.56
N ILE A 265 19.23 -4.30 1.93
CA ILE A 265 19.90 -3.52 2.97
C ILE A 265 19.45 -3.99 4.34
N ASP A 266 18.13 -4.14 4.50
CA ASP A 266 17.51 -4.61 5.75
C ASP A 266 16.40 -5.60 5.39
N PRO A 267 16.57 -6.88 5.74
CA PRO A 267 15.56 -7.88 5.49
C PRO A 267 14.36 -7.68 6.41
N ALA A 268 13.18 -8.11 5.96
CA ALA A 268 12.00 -8.04 6.79
C ALA A 268 12.17 -8.87 8.06
N SER A 269 12.02 -8.20 9.20
CA SER A 269 12.01 -8.80 10.53
C SER A 269 10.57 -8.97 11.03
N ILE A 270 10.38 -9.87 11.98
CA ILE A 270 9.08 -10.09 12.62
C ILE A 270 8.73 -8.84 13.44
N PRO A 271 7.61 -8.14 13.13
CA PRO A 271 7.24 -6.93 13.84
C PRO A 271 6.67 -7.21 15.22
N ASP A 272 7.19 -6.54 16.25
CA ASP A 272 6.73 -6.67 17.63
C ASP A 272 5.46 -5.84 17.92
N VAL A 273 5.17 -4.82 17.10
CA VAL A 273 4.08 -3.86 17.33
C VAL A 273 3.12 -3.83 16.15
N ASN A 274 1.83 -3.86 16.46
CA ASN A 274 0.80 -3.70 15.44
C ASN A 274 0.71 -2.26 14.93
N VAL A 275 0.49 -2.07 13.62
CA VAL A 275 0.30 -0.76 13.00
C VAL A 275 -1.16 -0.36 12.94
N GLU A 276 -2.08 -1.32 12.89
CA GLU A 276 -3.53 -1.14 12.85
C GLU A 276 -4.22 -2.12 13.82
N PRO A 277 -5.39 -1.76 14.37
CA PRO A 277 -6.03 -0.44 14.33
C PRO A 277 -5.34 0.55 15.28
N ARG A 278 -5.35 1.83 14.91
CA ARG A 278 -4.96 2.90 15.83
C ARG A 278 -6.07 3.13 16.85
N ARG A 279 -6.12 2.29 17.89
CA ARG A 279 -7.18 2.25 18.91
C ARG A 279 -7.47 3.62 19.52
N SER A 280 -6.44 4.40 19.79
CA SER A 280 -6.58 5.78 20.30
C SER A 280 -7.37 6.68 19.36
N VAL A 281 -7.15 6.59 18.05
CA VAL A 281 -7.87 7.39 17.06
C VAL A 281 -9.35 6.98 17.00
N ILE A 282 -9.66 5.69 17.06
CA ILE A 282 -11.04 5.18 17.06
C ILE A 282 -11.80 5.73 18.28
N VAL A 283 -11.19 5.71 19.45
CA VAL A 283 -11.80 6.23 20.69
C VAL A 283 -11.99 7.73 20.63
N ILE A 284 -11.01 8.49 20.16
CA ILE A 284 -11.12 9.96 20.00
C ILE A 284 -12.24 10.32 19.03
N VAL A 285 -12.33 9.64 17.90
CA VAL A 285 -13.42 9.85 16.92
C VAL A 285 -14.77 9.48 17.50
N GLY A 286 -14.86 8.39 18.25
CA GLY A 286 -16.09 7.99 18.95
C GLY A 286 -16.56 9.03 19.98
N ILE A 287 -15.65 9.57 20.79
CA ILE A 287 -15.92 10.65 21.74
C ILE A 287 -16.41 11.91 21.00
N PHE A 288 -15.75 12.26 19.90
CA PHE A 288 -16.09 13.44 19.12
C PHE A 288 -17.49 13.33 18.50
N ILE A 289 -17.80 12.19 17.89
CA ILE A 289 -19.13 11.91 17.32
C ILE A 289 -20.19 11.91 18.42
N GLY A 290 -19.94 11.23 19.54
CA GLY A 290 -20.84 11.22 20.70
C GLY A 290 -21.08 12.61 21.28
N GLY A 291 -20.04 13.43 21.40
CA GLY A 291 -20.12 14.81 21.84
C GLY A 291 -20.96 15.68 20.90
N LEU A 292 -20.74 15.57 19.60
CA LEU A 292 -21.46 16.32 18.58
C LEU A 292 -22.95 15.93 18.54
N LEU A 293 -23.24 14.63 18.59
CA LEU A 293 -24.60 14.11 18.63
C LEU A 293 -25.33 14.54 19.90
N SER A 294 -24.65 14.52 21.06
CA SER A 294 -25.23 14.95 22.33
C SER A 294 -25.60 16.43 22.34
N LEU A 295 -24.77 17.28 21.70
CA LEU A 295 -25.05 18.70 21.47
C LEU A 295 -26.33 18.90 20.66
N VAL A 296 -26.45 18.18 19.53
CA VAL A 296 -27.62 18.25 18.68
C VAL A 296 -28.92 17.84 19.45
N ILE A 297 -28.82 16.73 20.20
CA ILE A 297 -29.95 16.25 21.03
C ILE A 297 -30.31 17.28 22.10
N ALA A 298 -29.36 17.90 22.79
CA ALA A 298 -29.59 18.91 23.81
C ALA A 298 -30.33 20.13 23.23
N LEU A 299 -29.89 20.62 22.06
CA LEU A 299 -30.51 21.74 21.36
C LEU A 299 -31.95 21.43 20.91
N PHE A 300 -32.17 20.24 20.33
CA PHE A 300 -33.54 19.84 19.92
C PHE A 300 -34.47 19.68 21.10
N ARG A 301 -34.00 19.11 22.20
CA ARG A 301 -34.81 18.91 23.41
C ARG A 301 -35.28 20.23 24.02
N GLN A 302 -34.41 21.25 24.03
CA GLN A 302 -34.77 22.58 24.52
C GLN A 302 -35.78 23.26 23.60
N LYS A 303 -35.59 23.18 22.27
CA LYS A 303 -36.54 23.75 21.31
C LYS A 303 -37.94 23.10 21.43
N SER A 304 -37.98 21.79 21.71
CA SER A 304 -39.23 21.07 21.96
C SER A 304 -39.84 21.39 23.33
N GLY A 305 -39.03 21.64 24.35
CA GLY A 305 -39.44 22.02 25.70
C GLY A 305 -40.06 23.43 25.76
N LEU A 306 -39.54 24.37 24.97
CA LEU A 306 -40.08 25.72 24.83
C LEU A 306 -41.47 25.74 24.17
N THR A 307 -41.80 24.79 23.30
CA THR A 307 -43.13 24.67 22.70
C THR A 307 -44.17 24.10 23.63
N LEU A 308 -43.83 23.32 24.65
CA LEU A 308 -44.75 22.78 25.66
C LEU A 308 -45.00 23.74 26.83
N ALA A 309 -44.07 24.66 27.11
CA ALA A 309 -44.22 25.67 28.15
C ALA A 309 -44.99 26.93 27.70
N LYS A 310 -45.34 27.04 26.41
CA LYS A 310 -46.06 28.16 25.80
C LYS A 310 -47.50 27.80 25.43
N LYS A 311 -48.01 26.66 25.93
CA LYS A 311 -49.43 26.28 25.92
C LYS A 311 -49.93 26.16 27.37
#